data_9b8a2ea3fd7bbfbb47ed18d766cb96fe
#
_entry.id   9b8a2ea3fd7bbfbb47ed18d766cb96fe
#
_cell.length_a   1.000
_cell.length_b   1.000
_cell.length_c   1.000
_cell.angle_alpha   90.00
_cell.angle_beta   90.00
_cell.angle_gamma   90.00
#
_symmetry.space_group_name_H-M   'P 1'
#
loop_
_entity.id
_entity.type
_entity.pdbx_description
1 polymer ?
#
loop_
_entity_poly.entity_id
_entity_poly.type
_entity_poly.pdbx_seq_one_letter_code
_entity_poly.pdbx_strand_id
1 'polypeptide(L)'
;MSEDYEMMCGIEIHQQLDTKKLFCSCDSHLCDDGQGAYFRRLRPTTSEMGEVDRAALAQFQRHSGYRYQCCKGTTCLVELDEEPPHDVNPDAMQIALTFSEMLGANIIDEIHFMRKIVVDGSNTSGFQRTALIATDGSVDVGDRKISILSVCLEEDAARKVETTKNDEVLYRLDRLGIP
;
A
#
# COMPACT_ATOMS: atom_id res chain seq x y z
N MET A 1 -41.09 18.19 -8.24
CA MET A 1 -39.75 18.74 -8.52
C MET A 1 -38.86 17.53 -8.72
N SER A 2 -38.39 17.24 -9.94
CA SER A 2 -37.39 16.20 -10.19
C SER A 2 -36.08 16.73 -9.62
N GLU A 3 -35.52 16.05 -8.61
CA GLU A 3 -34.14 16.30 -8.20
C GLU A 3 -33.26 15.84 -9.36
N ASP A 4 -32.58 16.78 -10.01
CA ASP A 4 -31.58 16.46 -11.03
C ASP A 4 -30.34 15.94 -10.30
N TYR A 5 -30.10 14.63 -10.37
CA TYR A 5 -28.89 13.99 -9.84
C TYR A 5 -27.79 14.08 -10.91
N GLU A 6 -26.67 14.67 -10.54
CA GLU A 6 -25.46 14.65 -11.35
C GLU A 6 -24.58 13.43 -10.94
N MET A 7 -24.23 12.60 -11.93
CA MET A 7 -23.35 11.47 -11.70
C MET A 7 -21.89 11.92 -11.75
N MET A 8 -21.16 11.76 -10.63
CA MET A 8 -19.73 11.99 -10.56
C MET A 8 -19.00 10.66 -10.46
N CYS A 9 -17.96 10.48 -11.26
CA CYS A 9 -17.10 9.28 -11.26
C CYS A 9 -15.64 9.67 -11.04
N GLY A 10 -14.95 8.92 -10.18
CA GLY A 10 -13.51 8.96 -10.04
C GLY A 10 -12.91 7.61 -10.44
N ILE A 11 -11.73 7.62 -11.02
CA ILE A 11 -10.96 6.41 -11.35
C ILE A 11 -9.65 6.47 -10.58
N GLU A 12 -9.31 5.36 -9.91
CA GLU A 12 -8.01 5.13 -9.29
C GLU A 12 -7.31 4.01 -10.08
N ILE A 13 -6.07 4.27 -10.49
CA ILE A 13 -5.26 3.32 -11.28
C ILE A 13 -4.02 2.98 -10.47
N HIS A 14 -3.78 1.68 -10.27
CA HIS A 14 -2.59 1.16 -9.64
C HIS A 14 -1.68 0.51 -10.67
N GLN A 15 -0.39 0.83 -10.60
CA GLN A 15 0.65 0.24 -11.42
C GLN A 15 1.83 -0.15 -10.54
N GLN A 16 2.16 -1.44 -10.48
CA GLN A 16 3.39 -1.90 -9.84
C GLN A 16 4.61 -1.48 -10.65
N LEU A 17 5.67 -1.07 -9.97
CA LEU A 17 6.92 -0.67 -10.57
C LEU A 17 7.90 -1.84 -10.63
N ASP A 18 8.65 -1.93 -11.72
CA ASP A 18 9.71 -2.92 -11.91
C ASP A 18 11.00 -2.48 -11.23
N THR A 19 10.96 -2.46 -9.89
CA THR A 19 12.09 -2.12 -9.02
C THR A 19 12.15 -3.11 -7.86
N LYS A 20 13.15 -2.98 -6.98
CA LYS A 20 13.11 -3.61 -5.66
C LYS A 20 12.01 -2.99 -4.80
N LYS A 21 11.72 -3.61 -3.66
CA LYS A 21 10.72 -3.13 -2.71
C LYS A 21 11.01 -1.72 -2.22
N LEU A 22 9.95 -1.03 -1.78
CA LEU A 22 9.99 0.41 -1.49
C LEU A 22 10.88 0.75 -0.29
N PHE A 23 10.91 -0.10 0.74
CA PHE A 23 11.60 0.17 2.01
C PHE A 23 12.57 -0.92 2.45
N CYS A 24 13.00 -1.79 1.54
CA CYS A 24 14.06 -2.76 1.76
C CYS A 24 14.72 -3.17 0.44
N SER A 25 15.75 -4.00 0.52
CA SER A 25 16.48 -4.49 -0.66
C SER A 25 15.93 -5.78 -1.26
N CYS A 26 14.79 -6.28 -0.77
CA CYS A 26 14.16 -7.49 -1.29
C CYS A 26 13.68 -7.31 -2.73
N ASP A 27 13.64 -8.42 -3.46
CA ASP A 27 13.16 -8.45 -4.83
C ASP A 27 11.62 -8.32 -4.89
N SER A 28 11.12 -7.68 -5.95
CA SER A 28 9.69 -7.44 -6.18
C SER A 28 9.10 -8.48 -7.13
N HIS A 29 9.12 -9.76 -6.72
CA HIS A 29 8.47 -10.83 -7.49
C HIS A 29 7.60 -11.72 -6.59
N LEU A 30 6.61 -12.36 -7.18
CA LEU A 30 5.74 -13.29 -6.48
C LEU A 30 6.43 -14.65 -6.37
N CYS A 31 6.24 -15.33 -5.24
CA CYS A 31 6.74 -16.69 -5.05
C CYS A 31 5.60 -17.72 -5.12
N ASP A 32 5.91 -18.92 -5.56
CA ASP A 32 4.94 -20.01 -5.62
C ASP A 32 4.78 -20.68 -4.25
N ASP A 33 5.88 -20.87 -3.51
CA ASP A 33 5.93 -21.59 -2.24
C ASP A 33 6.33 -20.68 -1.07
N GLY A 34 5.36 -20.28 -0.27
CA GLY A 34 5.60 -19.58 1.00
C GLY A 34 6.11 -20.53 2.09
N GLN A 35 7.11 -20.12 2.84
CA GLN A 35 7.69 -20.90 3.93
C GLN A 35 7.24 -20.37 5.30
N GLY A 36 7.02 -21.28 6.24
CA GLY A 36 6.57 -20.97 7.59
C GLY A 36 5.16 -20.36 7.60
N ALA A 37 4.63 -20.16 8.78
CA ALA A 37 3.41 -19.39 8.98
C ALA A 37 3.49 -18.73 10.36
N TYR A 38 3.70 -17.42 10.38
CA TYR A 38 3.77 -16.64 11.61
C TYR A 38 2.39 -16.14 11.95
N PHE A 39 1.90 -16.47 13.14
CA PHE A 39 0.60 -15.99 13.61
C PHE A 39 0.76 -14.65 14.33
N ARG A 40 -0.08 -13.68 13.97
CA ARG A 40 -0.14 -12.38 14.62
C ARG A 40 -1.57 -11.91 14.86
N ARG A 41 -1.72 -11.15 15.93
CA ARG A 41 -2.86 -10.28 16.16
C ARG A 41 -2.37 -8.85 16.02
N LEU A 42 -2.90 -8.15 15.03
CA LEU A 42 -2.53 -6.74 14.83
C LEU A 42 -3.09 -5.91 15.99
N ARG A 43 -2.28 -4.98 16.47
CA ARG A 43 -2.72 -3.96 17.43
C ARG A 43 -3.24 -2.75 16.66
N PRO A 44 -4.27 -2.06 17.19
CA PRO A 44 -4.70 -0.81 16.59
C PRO A 44 -3.54 0.19 16.58
N THR A 45 -3.21 0.69 15.40
CA THR A 45 -2.21 1.73 15.23
C THR A 45 -2.84 3.08 15.57
N THR A 46 -2.12 3.92 16.32
CA THR A 46 -2.52 5.32 16.55
C THR A 46 -2.20 6.16 15.32
N SER A 47 -3.07 7.11 15.01
CA SER A 47 -2.78 8.16 14.04
C SER A 47 -1.63 9.06 14.53
N GLU A 48 -1.11 9.91 13.66
CA GLU A 48 -0.10 10.92 14.03
C GLU A 48 -0.62 11.91 15.07
N MET A 49 -1.95 12.08 15.17
CA MET A 49 -2.63 12.90 16.19
C MET A 49 -2.87 12.14 17.51
N GLY A 50 -2.42 10.89 17.61
CA GLY A 50 -2.58 10.04 18.80
C GLY A 50 -3.96 9.38 18.92
N GLU A 51 -4.84 9.53 17.95
CA GLU A 51 -6.16 8.91 17.95
C GLU A 51 -6.09 7.48 17.39
N VAL A 52 -6.88 6.59 17.98
CA VAL A 52 -7.03 5.20 17.51
C VAL A 52 -8.17 5.13 16.51
N ASP A 53 -7.92 4.57 15.34
CA ASP A 53 -8.97 4.33 14.35
C ASP A 53 -10.04 3.38 14.88
N ARG A 54 -11.31 3.76 14.73
CA ARG A 54 -12.46 3.01 15.25
C ARG A 54 -12.61 1.64 14.61
N ALA A 55 -12.34 1.52 13.30
CA ALA A 55 -12.43 0.27 12.58
C ALA A 55 -11.29 -0.67 13.00
N ALA A 56 -10.07 -0.16 13.19
CA ALA A 56 -8.94 -0.91 13.73
C ALA A 56 -9.22 -1.43 15.14
N LEU A 57 -9.81 -0.60 16.01
CA LEU A 57 -10.20 -1.00 17.35
C LEU A 57 -11.30 -2.10 17.34
N ALA A 58 -12.32 -1.93 16.50
CA ALA A 58 -13.39 -2.92 16.34
C ALA A 58 -12.86 -4.26 15.81
N GLN A 59 -11.93 -4.24 14.87
CA GLN A 59 -11.29 -5.45 14.35
C GLN A 59 -10.41 -6.13 15.39
N PHE A 60 -9.67 -5.37 16.18
CA PHE A 60 -8.89 -5.90 17.30
C PHE A 60 -9.77 -6.57 18.36
N GLN A 61 -10.92 -5.98 18.70
CA GLN A 61 -11.90 -6.53 19.66
C GLN A 61 -12.52 -7.85 19.18
N ARG A 62 -12.59 -8.08 17.88
CA ARG A 62 -13.05 -9.37 17.30
C ARG A 62 -12.04 -10.50 17.47
N HIS A 63 -10.84 -10.22 18.00
CA HIS A 63 -9.76 -11.18 18.18
C HIS A 63 -9.32 -11.87 16.88
N SER A 64 -9.49 -11.23 15.73
CA SER A 64 -9.07 -11.77 14.44
C SER A 64 -7.57 -12.04 14.43
N GLY A 65 -7.19 -13.20 13.94
CA GLY A 65 -5.81 -13.62 13.80
C GLY A 65 -5.40 -13.71 12.33
N TYR A 66 -4.15 -13.37 12.06
CA TYR A 66 -3.56 -13.43 10.74
C TYR A 66 -2.33 -14.33 10.73
N ARG A 67 -2.17 -15.07 9.66
CA ARG A 67 -0.98 -15.89 9.42
C ARG A 67 -0.22 -15.33 8.23
N TYR A 68 1.09 -15.26 8.35
CA TYR A 68 1.96 -14.70 7.31
C TYR A 68 3.00 -15.72 6.88
N GLN A 69 3.07 -15.97 5.57
CA GLN A 69 4.11 -16.77 4.94
C GLN A 69 5.19 -15.86 4.36
N CYS A 70 6.44 -16.24 4.60
CA CYS A 70 7.61 -15.60 3.99
C CYS A 70 8.07 -16.34 2.74
N CYS A 71 8.75 -15.63 1.87
CA CYS A 71 9.38 -16.17 0.68
C CYS A 71 10.85 -15.76 0.64
N LYS A 72 11.70 -16.69 0.32
CA LYS A 72 13.14 -16.42 0.22
C LYS A 72 13.41 -15.39 -0.88
N GLY A 73 14.18 -14.36 -0.55
CA GLY A 73 14.57 -13.30 -1.47
C GLY A 73 13.56 -12.14 -1.59
N THR A 74 12.28 -12.37 -1.27
CA THR A 74 11.21 -11.36 -1.36
C THR A 74 10.62 -10.96 -0.02
N THR A 75 11.14 -11.48 1.09
CA THR A 75 10.68 -11.16 2.44
C THR A 75 11.86 -11.04 3.39
N CYS A 76 11.90 -9.97 4.17
CA CYS A 76 12.84 -9.76 5.26
C CYS A 76 12.11 -9.29 6.54
N LEU A 77 12.84 -8.80 7.53
CA LEU A 77 12.27 -8.34 8.79
C LEU A 77 11.42 -7.07 8.64
N VAL A 78 11.64 -6.28 7.59
CA VAL A 78 10.80 -5.10 7.29
C VAL A 78 9.36 -5.51 6.97
N GLU A 79 9.16 -6.53 6.08
CA GLU A 79 7.82 -7.05 5.78
C GLU A 79 7.19 -7.77 6.97
N LEU A 80 7.99 -8.27 7.89
CA LEU A 80 7.50 -8.86 9.14
C LEU A 80 7.20 -7.81 10.22
N ASP A 81 7.44 -6.53 9.98
CA ASP A 81 7.33 -5.45 10.98
C ASP A 81 8.17 -5.73 12.24
N GLU A 82 9.35 -6.34 12.05
CA GLU A 82 10.34 -6.65 13.10
C GLU A 82 11.61 -5.78 12.99
N GLU A 83 11.69 -4.98 11.94
CA GLU A 83 12.76 -4.03 11.67
C GLU A 83 12.16 -2.73 11.13
N PRO A 84 12.69 -1.55 11.49
CA PRO A 84 12.28 -0.30 10.89
C PRO A 84 12.46 -0.29 9.37
N PRO A 85 11.63 0.44 8.62
CA PRO A 85 11.82 0.59 7.17
C PRO A 85 13.19 1.21 6.90
N HIS A 86 13.83 0.76 5.82
CA HIS A 86 15.04 1.40 5.28
C HIS A 86 14.66 2.68 4.53
N ASP A 87 15.67 3.37 3.99
CA ASP A 87 15.43 4.52 3.12
C ASP A 87 14.57 4.11 1.91
N VAL A 88 13.77 5.06 1.42
CA VAL A 88 12.93 4.84 0.25
C VAL A 88 13.76 4.45 -0.97
N ASN A 89 13.28 3.48 -1.72
CA ASN A 89 13.91 3.02 -2.95
C ASN A 89 14.05 4.19 -3.96
N PRO A 90 15.28 4.59 -4.32
CA PRO A 90 15.51 5.74 -5.19
C PRO A 90 15.02 5.51 -6.62
N ASP A 91 15.05 4.27 -7.12
CA ASP A 91 14.58 3.94 -8.46
C ASP A 91 13.06 4.10 -8.56
N ALA A 92 12.33 3.61 -7.54
CA ALA A 92 10.88 3.79 -7.45
C ALA A 92 10.50 5.28 -7.37
N MET A 93 11.23 6.05 -6.56
CA MET A 93 11.03 7.50 -6.47
C MET A 93 11.31 8.19 -7.81
N GLN A 94 12.40 7.84 -8.49
CA GLN A 94 12.75 8.41 -9.80
C GLN A 94 11.67 8.13 -10.84
N ILE A 95 11.10 6.91 -10.86
CA ILE A 95 9.99 6.56 -11.77
C ILE A 95 8.76 7.40 -11.46
N ALA A 96 8.38 7.53 -10.18
CA ALA A 96 7.22 8.30 -9.78
C ALA A 96 7.36 9.80 -10.14
N LEU A 97 8.53 10.38 -9.93
CA LEU A 97 8.82 11.77 -10.33
C LEU A 97 8.80 11.97 -11.85
N THR A 98 9.43 11.06 -12.60
CA THR A 98 9.44 11.10 -14.08
C THR A 98 8.02 10.98 -14.64
N PHE A 99 7.21 10.06 -14.09
CA PHE A 99 5.82 9.91 -14.49
C PHE A 99 5.01 11.17 -14.20
N SER A 100 5.20 11.78 -13.02
CA SER A 100 4.55 13.04 -12.66
C SER A 100 4.90 14.19 -13.62
N GLU A 101 6.17 14.27 -14.02
CA GLU A 101 6.63 15.25 -14.99
C GLU A 101 6.01 15.02 -16.38
N MET A 102 5.91 13.75 -16.82
CA MET A 102 5.24 13.39 -18.09
C MET A 102 3.75 13.78 -18.13
N LEU A 103 3.09 13.80 -16.97
CA LEU A 103 1.71 14.25 -16.82
C LEU A 103 1.59 15.78 -16.74
N GLY A 104 2.71 16.52 -16.72
CA GLY A 104 2.72 17.95 -16.45
C GLY A 104 2.14 18.30 -15.07
N ALA A 105 2.27 17.41 -14.11
CA ALA A 105 1.74 17.58 -12.77
C ALA A 105 2.65 18.47 -11.90
N ASN A 106 2.07 19.10 -10.88
CA ASN A 106 2.81 19.89 -9.90
C ASN A 106 3.46 18.94 -8.88
N ILE A 107 4.78 18.77 -8.97
CA ILE A 107 5.55 17.95 -8.02
C ILE A 107 5.59 18.64 -6.66
N ILE A 108 5.40 17.88 -5.59
CA ILE A 108 5.44 18.37 -4.21
C ILE A 108 6.89 18.66 -3.81
N ASP A 109 7.14 19.84 -3.23
CA ASP A 109 8.49 20.28 -2.83
C ASP A 109 9.10 19.42 -1.72
N GLU A 110 8.27 18.87 -0.82
CA GLU A 110 8.69 18.05 0.30
C GLU A 110 7.78 16.82 0.41
N ILE A 111 8.34 15.64 0.16
CA ILE A 111 7.59 14.38 0.10
C ILE A 111 7.66 13.67 1.45
N HIS A 112 6.49 13.44 2.06
CA HIS A 112 6.34 12.70 3.31
C HIS A 112 5.58 11.40 3.10
N PHE A 113 6.11 10.29 3.64
CA PHE A 113 5.37 9.04 3.72
C PHE A 113 4.43 9.04 4.92
N MET A 114 3.16 8.94 4.65
CA MET A 114 2.07 8.89 5.63
C MET A 114 1.65 7.44 5.90
N ARG A 115 0.88 7.23 6.97
CA ARG A 115 0.30 5.94 7.36
C ARG A 115 -1.17 5.88 6.97
N LYS A 116 -1.48 5.14 5.91
CA LYS A 116 -2.86 4.83 5.52
C LYS A 116 -3.30 3.58 6.29
N ILE A 117 -4.19 3.72 7.28
CA ILE A 117 -4.59 2.62 8.17
C ILE A 117 -5.22 1.47 7.39
N VAL A 118 -4.76 0.25 7.67
CA VAL A 118 -5.23 -1.01 7.07
C VAL A 118 -5.65 -1.96 8.19
N VAL A 119 -6.91 -2.40 8.15
CA VAL A 119 -7.53 -3.16 9.26
C VAL A 119 -7.75 -4.64 8.94
N ASP A 120 -7.55 -5.07 7.71
CA ASP A 120 -7.83 -6.43 7.24
C ASP A 120 -6.66 -7.41 7.41
N GLY A 121 -5.54 -6.94 7.94
CA GLY A 121 -4.33 -7.72 8.14
C GLY A 121 -3.41 -7.84 6.94
N SER A 122 -3.74 -7.24 5.80
CA SER A 122 -2.91 -7.29 4.59
C SER A 122 -1.58 -6.52 4.71
N ASN A 123 -1.45 -5.66 5.70
CA ASN A 123 -0.18 -5.02 6.10
C ASN A 123 0.17 -5.43 7.53
N THR A 124 1.32 -6.02 7.73
CA THR A 124 1.79 -6.51 9.05
C THR A 124 1.90 -5.40 10.09
N SER A 125 2.22 -4.18 9.67
CA SER A 125 2.29 -2.98 10.50
C SER A 125 0.91 -2.39 10.88
N GLY A 126 -0.17 -2.83 10.21
CA GLY A 126 -1.51 -2.25 10.36
C GLY A 126 -1.72 -0.95 9.59
N PHE A 127 -0.81 -0.58 8.72
CA PHE A 127 -0.92 0.58 7.83
C PHE A 127 -0.12 0.37 6.53
N GLN A 128 -0.49 1.09 5.49
CA GLN A 128 0.22 1.17 4.20
C GLN A 128 0.98 2.51 4.16
N ARG A 129 2.26 2.47 3.82
CA ARG A 129 3.07 3.67 3.63
C ARG A 129 2.77 4.26 2.26
N THR A 130 2.29 5.49 2.26
CA THR A 130 1.82 6.21 1.06
C THR A 130 2.36 7.63 1.07
N ALA A 131 2.90 8.10 -0.04
CA ALA A 131 3.33 9.47 -0.21
C ALA A 131 2.64 10.12 -1.39
N LEU A 132 2.19 11.37 -1.22
CA LEU A 132 1.77 12.22 -2.33
C LEU A 132 3.02 12.72 -3.05
N ILE A 133 3.10 12.49 -4.35
CA ILE A 133 4.24 12.88 -5.19
C ILE A 133 3.92 14.15 -5.99
N ALA A 134 2.71 14.20 -6.58
CA ALA A 134 2.31 15.34 -7.41
C ALA A 134 0.79 15.50 -7.46
N THR A 135 0.35 16.70 -7.86
CA THR A 135 -1.07 17.04 -8.07
C THR A 135 -1.28 17.70 -9.43
N ASP A 136 -2.54 17.78 -9.84
CA ASP A 136 -2.99 18.60 -10.97
C ASP A 136 -2.33 18.28 -12.32
N GLY A 137 -2.09 16.98 -12.57
CA GLY A 137 -1.63 16.49 -13.86
C GLY A 137 -2.76 16.32 -14.87
N SER A 138 -2.40 15.92 -16.08
CA SER A 138 -3.37 15.62 -17.12
C SER A 138 -2.82 14.63 -18.16
N VAL A 139 -3.72 13.92 -18.82
CA VAL A 139 -3.39 13.04 -19.94
C VAL A 139 -4.38 13.27 -21.09
N ASP A 140 -3.88 13.29 -22.32
CA ASP A 140 -4.70 13.39 -23.51
C ASP A 140 -5.12 11.99 -23.98
N VAL A 141 -6.44 11.78 -24.10
CA VAL A 141 -7.02 10.52 -24.56
C VAL A 141 -7.91 10.80 -25.76
N GLY A 142 -7.35 10.61 -26.95
CA GLY A 142 -8.02 10.98 -28.20
C GLY A 142 -8.22 12.49 -28.31
N ASP A 143 -9.47 12.92 -28.35
CA ASP A 143 -9.90 14.32 -28.43
C ASP A 143 -10.19 14.96 -27.05
N ARG A 144 -9.95 14.22 -25.96
CA ARG A 144 -10.29 14.65 -24.59
C ARG A 144 -9.03 14.76 -23.74
N LYS A 145 -9.02 15.79 -22.88
CA LYS A 145 -8.05 15.95 -21.81
C LYS A 145 -8.68 15.50 -20.51
N ILE A 146 -8.02 14.54 -19.85
CA ILE A 146 -8.47 13.99 -18.56
C ILE A 146 -7.55 14.54 -17.47
N SER A 147 -8.14 15.10 -16.42
CA SER A 147 -7.41 15.62 -15.28
C SER A 147 -6.98 14.47 -14.36
N ILE A 148 -5.73 14.52 -13.89
CA ILE A 148 -5.17 13.62 -12.88
C ILE A 148 -5.04 14.42 -11.59
N LEU A 149 -5.86 14.09 -10.58
CA LEU A 149 -5.91 14.86 -9.34
C LEU A 149 -4.64 14.69 -8.51
N SER A 150 -4.11 13.45 -8.44
CA SER A 150 -2.93 13.15 -7.65
C SER A 150 -2.15 11.97 -8.21
N VAL A 151 -0.86 11.97 -7.97
CA VAL A 151 0.06 10.83 -8.15
C VAL A 151 0.63 10.49 -6.78
N CYS A 152 0.46 9.24 -6.37
CA CYS A 152 0.99 8.74 -5.10
C CYS A 152 1.99 7.61 -5.36
N LEU A 153 3.01 7.51 -4.50
CA LEU A 153 3.88 6.36 -4.40
C LEU A 153 3.57 5.62 -3.11
N GLU A 154 3.22 4.35 -3.21
CA GLU A 154 2.82 3.55 -2.05
C GLU A 154 3.32 2.12 -2.13
N GLU A 155 3.40 1.45 -1.00
CA GLU A 155 3.73 0.03 -0.92
C GLU A 155 2.48 -0.82 -1.16
N ASP A 156 2.60 -1.90 -1.94
CA ASP A 156 1.51 -2.86 -2.12
C ASP A 156 1.30 -3.69 -0.84
N ALA A 157 0.11 -4.22 -0.67
CA ALA A 157 -0.29 -5.06 0.43
C ALA A 157 0.10 -6.53 0.21
N ALA A 158 0.16 -7.31 1.30
CA ALA A 158 0.38 -8.74 1.24
C ALA A 158 -0.71 -9.45 0.44
N ARG A 159 -0.33 -10.53 -0.21
CA ARG A 159 -1.23 -11.35 -1.04
C ARG A 159 -2.02 -12.32 -0.19
N LYS A 160 -3.36 -12.20 -0.21
CA LYS A 160 -4.25 -13.16 0.44
C LYS A 160 -4.17 -14.51 -0.28
N VAL A 161 -3.81 -15.56 0.45
CA VAL A 161 -3.72 -16.94 -0.06
C VAL A 161 -5.02 -17.70 0.19
N GLU A 162 -5.48 -17.71 1.44
CA GLU A 162 -6.71 -18.43 1.83
C GLU A 162 -7.33 -17.83 3.10
N THR A 163 -8.58 -18.20 3.35
CA THR A 163 -9.23 -18.02 4.64
C THR A 163 -9.52 -19.39 5.22
N THR A 164 -9.02 -19.67 6.42
CA THR A 164 -9.22 -20.95 7.09
C THR A 164 -10.65 -21.08 7.61
N LYS A 165 -11.05 -22.32 8.02
CA LYS A 165 -12.36 -22.58 8.60
C LYS A 165 -12.65 -21.85 9.92
N ASN A 166 -11.60 -21.33 10.56
CA ASN A 166 -11.67 -20.56 11.81
C ASN A 166 -11.64 -19.05 11.59
N ASP A 167 -11.93 -18.58 10.38
CA ASP A 167 -11.85 -17.17 9.97
C ASP A 167 -10.45 -16.55 10.10
N GLU A 168 -9.40 -17.36 10.23
CA GLU A 168 -8.03 -16.89 10.14
C GLU A 168 -7.66 -16.69 8.67
N VAL A 169 -7.07 -15.55 8.34
CA VAL A 169 -6.60 -15.24 7.00
C VAL A 169 -5.12 -15.56 6.87
N LEU A 170 -4.75 -16.28 5.82
CA LEU A 170 -3.37 -16.53 5.44
C LEU A 170 -2.94 -15.54 4.36
N TYR A 171 -1.92 -14.76 4.67
CA TYR A 171 -1.28 -13.84 3.75
C TYR A 171 0.13 -14.32 3.38
N ARG A 172 0.57 -13.97 2.16
CA ARG A 172 1.95 -14.15 1.72
C ARG A 172 2.61 -12.81 1.52
N LEU A 173 3.79 -12.63 2.12
CA LEU A 173 4.49 -11.34 2.20
C LEU A 173 5.31 -11.00 0.96
N ASP A 174 5.30 -11.85 -0.06
CA ASP A 174 6.04 -11.64 -1.29
C ASP A 174 5.67 -10.31 -1.99
N ARG A 175 4.39 -9.94 -1.99
CA ARG A 175 3.89 -8.70 -2.60
C ARG A 175 3.98 -7.48 -1.69
N LEU A 176 3.94 -7.68 -0.37
CA LEU A 176 4.02 -6.58 0.59
C LEU A 176 5.29 -5.76 0.36
N GLY A 177 5.13 -4.45 0.23
CA GLY A 177 6.24 -3.52 0.03
C GLY A 177 6.69 -3.33 -1.42
N ILE A 178 6.07 -3.99 -2.40
CA ILE A 178 6.30 -3.68 -3.83
C ILE A 178 5.76 -2.26 -4.10
N PRO A 179 6.55 -1.37 -4.70
CA PRO A 179 6.09 -0.02 -5.02
C PRO A 179 5.14 0.00 -6.21
#